data_74b30b1150e9a67f0a56caed7aa1a52f
#
_entry.id   74b30b1150e9a67f0a56caed7aa1a52f
#
_cell.length_a   1.000
_cell.length_b   1.000
_cell.length_c   1.000
_cell.angle_alpha   90.00
_cell.angle_beta   90.00
_cell.angle_gamma   90.00
#
_symmetry.space_group_name_H-M   'P 1'
#
loop_
_entity.id
_entity.type
_entity.pdbx_description
1 polymer ?
#
loop_
_entity_poly.entity_id
_entity_poly.type
_entity_poly.pdbx_seq_one_letter_code
_entity_poly.pdbx_strand_id
1 'polypeptide(L)'
;PGFDLARYCAEVFPRERTPATIGMVLQKHGIFSFGDTARESYERMIELVSLAEQALRSQGAWPRAHAPVTLPRVVALDQARMRQRLSAECGAPMILRTQTDERTLGFARHPACTAFSQRGPITPDHVIRTRRLPMLGEDVAAYVADYRAGFARLEPQSLQRKTALDPAPRVWLDPR
;
A
#
# COMPACT_ATOMS: atom_id res chain seq x y z
N PRO A 1 14.75 -2.84 4.85
CA PRO A 1 15.03 -1.47 4.40
C PRO A 1 16.06 -0.81 5.34
N GLY A 2 16.60 0.32 4.92
CA GLY A 2 17.57 1.07 5.69
C GLY A 2 19.02 0.69 5.39
N PHE A 3 19.92 0.94 6.35
CA PHE A 3 21.37 0.83 6.15
C PHE A 3 21.82 -0.57 5.71
N ASP A 4 21.26 -1.61 6.29
CA ASP A 4 21.64 -3.00 5.93
C ASP A 4 21.32 -3.32 4.46
N LEU A 5 20.18 -2.86 3.94
CA LEU A 5 19.83 -3.02 2.53
C LEU A 5 20.79 -2.23 1.64
N ALA A 6 21.10 -0.98 2.01
CA ALA A 6 22.04 -0.15 1.27
C ALA A 6 23.44 -0.78 1.21
N ARG A 7 23.92 -1.30 2.34
CA ARG A 7 25.19 -2.03 2.41
C ARG A 7 25.18 -3.27 1.52
N TYR A 8 24.13 -4.08 1.59
CA TYR A 8 23.99 -5.27 0.75
C TYR A 8 23.99 -4.92 -0.74
N CYS A 9 23.25 -3.87 -1.14
CA CYS A 9 23.28 -3.39 -2.53
C CYS A 9 24.70 -2.96 -2.95
N ALA A 10 25.43 -2.24 -2.09
CA ALA A 10 26.80 -1.78 -2.38
C ALA A 10 27.78 -2.95 -2.52
N GLU A 11 27.56 -4.04 -1.82
CA GLU A 11 28.41 -5.25 -1.89
C GLU A 11 28.09 -6.11 -3.13
N VAL A 12 26.81 -6.27 -3.46
CA VAL A 12 26.34 -7.18 -4.53
C VAL A 12 26.39 -6.51 -5.90
N PHE A 13 25.94 -5.27 -6.01
CA PHE A 13 25.82 -4.59 -7.30
C PHE A 13 27.10 -4.56 -8.13
N PRO A 14 28.29 -4.26 -7.58
CA PRO A 14 29.54 -4.26 -8.37
C PRO A 14 29.90 -5.63 -8.95
N ARG A 15 29.44 -6.71 -8.32
CA ARG A 15 29.74 -8.09 -8.74
C ARG A 15 28.80 -8.59 -9.81
N GLU A 16 27.52 -8.18 -9.72
CA GLU A 16 26.44 -8.68 -10.57
C GLU A 16 26.16 -7.78 -11.79
N ARG A 17 26.57 -6.51 -11.76
CA ARG A 17 26.32 -5.58 -12.85
C ARG A 17 27.09 -5.95 -14.11
N THR A 18 26.48 -5.73 -15.25
CA THR A 18 27.08 -5.77 -16.59
C THR A 18 26.96 -4.39 -17.26
N PRO A 19 27.63 -4.15 -18.40
CA PRO A 19 27.44 -2.91 -19.16
C PRO A 19 25.99 -2.68 -19.63
N ALA A 20 25.17 -3.72 -19.70
CA ALA A 20 23.75 -3.64 -20.06
C ALA A 20 22.82 -3.43 -18.84
N THR A 21 23.35 -3.35 -17.63
CA THR A 21 22.54 -3.17 -16.43
C THR A 21 22.04 -1.73 -16.35
N ILE A 22 20.72 -1.55 -16.44
CA ILE A 22 20.05 -0.24 -16.43
C ILE A 22 19.32 0.07 -15.12
N GLY A 23 19.25 -0.91 -14.20
CA GLY A 23 18.59 -0.76 -12.91
C GLY A 23 18.72 -2.03 -12.08
N MET A 24 18.04 -2.04 -10.95
CA MET A 24 17.94 -3.21 -10.07
C MET A 24 16.56 -3.32 -9.46
N VAL A 25 16.10 -4.55 -9.26
CA VAL A 25 14.86 -4.86 -8.58
C VAL A 25 15.18 -5.37 -7.18
N LEU A 26 14.69 -4.69 -6.18
CA LEU A 26 14.78 -5.12 -4.79
C LEU A 26 13.46 -5.78 -4.38
N GLN A 27 13.50 -7.07 -4.15
CA GLN A 27 12.30 -7.85 -3.81
C GLN A 27 11.59 -7.24 -2.59
N LYS A 28 10.27 -7.05 -2.69
CA LYS A 28 9.42 -6.43 -1.67
C LYS A 28 9.78 -4.98 -1.32
N HIS A 29 10.57 -4.32 -2.15
CA HIS A 29 10.94 -2.93 -1.95
C HIS A 29 10.58 -2.06 -3.15
N GLY A 30 11.09 -2.38 -4.33
CA GLY A 30 10.80 -1.63 -5.56
C GLY A 30 11.85 -1.77 -6.62
N ILE A 31 11.80 -0.87 -7.61
CA ILE A 31 12.71 -0.80 -8.73
C ILE A 31 13.56 0.47 -8.58
N PHE A 32 14.84 0.35 -8.85
CA PHE A 32 15.78 1.46 -8.95
C PHE A 32 16.33 1.51 -10.36
N SER A 33 16.36 2.69 -10.94
CA SER A 33 17.06 2.97 -12.19
C SER A 33 18.17 3.97 -11.93
N PHE A 34 19.15 3.99 -12.79
CA PHE A 34 20.26 4.92 -12.75
C PHE A 34 20.72 5.22 -14.17
N GLY A 35 21.45 6.30 -14.37
CA GLY A 35 22.01 6.76 -15.64
C GLY A 35 22.95 7.92 -15.40
N ASP A 36 23.70 8.28 -16.41
CA ASP A 36 24.65 9.41 -16.34
C ASP A 36 23.94 10.77 -16.29
N THR A 37 22.65 10.79 -16.67
CA THR A 37 21.78 11.97 -16.60
C THR A 37 20.45 11.62 -15.94
N ALA A 38 19.77 12.63 -15.38
CA ALA A 38 18.44 12.48 -14.83
C ALA A 38 17.42 11.97 -15.87
N ARG A 39 17.54 12.43 -17.12
CA ARG A 39 16.71 11.98 -18.23
C ARG A 39 16.90 10.48 -18.48
N GLU A 40 18.14 10.05 -18.61
CA GLU A 40 18.47 8.64 -18.85
C GLU A 40 17.95 7.73 -17.73
N SER A 41 18.17 8.13 -16.46
CA SER A 41 17.62 7.39 -15.31
C SER A 41 16.10 7.29 -15.36
N TYR A 42 15.41 8.36 -15.74
CA TYR A 42 13.95 8.37 -15.88
C TYR A 42 13.47 7.46 -17.02
N GLU A 43 14.09 7.56 -18.21
CA GLU A 43 13.73 6.73 -19.35
C GLU A 43 13.95 5.24 -19.07
N ARG A 44 15.04 4.88 -18.38
CA ARG A 44 15.31 3.50 -17.91
C ARG A 44 14.28 3.02 -16.89
N MET A 45 13.77 3.89 -16.03
CA MET A 45 12.66 3.53 -15.13
C MET A 45 11.42 3.18 -15.92
N ILE A 46 11.04 3.95 -16.93
CA ILE A 46 9.89 3.68 -17.79
C ILE A 46 10.08 2.35 -18.53
N GLU A 47 11.28 2.07 -19.02
CA GLU A 47 11.62 0.81 -19.69
C GLU A 47 11.43 -0.38 -18.73
N LEU A 48 12.01 -0.33 -17.54
CA LEU A 48 11.90 -1.40 -16.54
C LEU A 48 10.45 -1.68 -16.12
N VAL A 49 9.66 -0.63 -15.92
CA VAL A 49 8.23 -0.75 -15.61
C VAL A 49 7.47 -1.37 -16.80
N SER A 50 7.77 -0.94 -18.02
CA SER A 50 7.13 -1.47 -19.23
C SER A 50 7.44 -2.95 -19.45
N LEU A 51 8.67 -3.38 -19.19
CA LEU A 51 9.06 -4.79 -19.23
C LEU A 51 8.29 -5.62 -18.20
N ALA A 52 8.14 -5.11 -16.98
CA ALA A 52 7.36 -5.76 -15.93
C ALA A 52 5.87 -5.89 -16.32
N GLU A 53 5.26 -4.82 -16.86
CA GLU A 53 3.88 -4.85 -17.36
C GLU A 53 3.72 -5.86 -18.51
N GLN A 54 4.67 -5.90 -19.45
CA GLN A 54 4.64 -6.84 -20.55
C GLN A 54 4.72 -8.30 -20.07
N ALA A 55 5.58 -8.57 -19.09
CA ALA A 55 5.67 -9.89 -18.47
C ALA A 55 4.35 -10.29 -17.78
N LEU A 56 3.69 -9.38 -17.08
CA LEU A 56 2.39 -9.64 -16.46
C LEU A 56 1.29 -9.88 -17.51
N ARG A 57 1.28 -9.11 -18.60
CA ARG A 57 0.33 -9.28 -19.71
C ARG A 57 0.50 -10.62 -20.40
N SER A 58 1.74 -11.04 -20.67
CA SER A 58 2.02 -12.33 -21.33
C SER A 58 1.57 -13.53 -20.51
N GLN A 59 1.47 -13.37 -19.19
CA GLN A 59 0.97 -14.40 -18.27
C GLN A 59 -0.52 -14.25 -17.94
N GLY A 60 -1.25 -13.36 -18.62
CA GLY A 60 -2.66 -13.09 -18.33
C GLY A 60 -2.93 -12.47 -16.95
N ALA A 61 -1.89 -11.93 -16.31
CA ALA A 61 -1.98 -11.34 -14.98
C ALA A 61 -2.27 -9.82 -14.99
N TRP A 62 -2.32 -9.20 -16.17
CA TRP A 62 -2.51 -7.78 -16.37
C TRP A 62 -3.29 -7.42 -17.64
N PRO A 63 -4.24 -6.47 -17.59
CA PRO A 63 -4.99 -6.06 -16.42
C PRO A 63 -5.97 -7.16 -16.00
N ARG A 64 -6.25 -7.31 -14.72
CA ARG A 64 -7.40 -8.10 -14.32
C ARG A 64 -8.66 -7.33 -14.70
N ALA A 65 -9.49 -7.94 -15.52
CA ALA A 65 -10.83 -7.41 -15.78
C ALA A 65 -11.60 -7.37 -14.45
N HIS A 66 -12.05 -6.20 -14.05
CA HIS A 66 -13.04 -6.08 -13.01
C HIS A 66 -14.41 -6.32 -13.64
N ALA A 67 -15.27 -7.08 -12.96
CA ALA A 67 -16.66 -7.18 -13.40
C ALA A 67 -17.28 -5.77 -13.46
N PRO A 68 -18.13 -5.48 -14.45
CA PRO A 68 -18.83 -4.20 -14.52
C PRO A 68 -19.50 -3.89 -13.18
N VAL A 69 -19.26 -2.72 -12.64
CA VAL A 69 -19.78 -2.32 -11.33
C VAL A 69 -20.73 -1.15 -11.51
N THR A 70 -21.97 -1.31 -11.03
CA THR A 70 -22.85 -0.17 -10.91
C THR A 70 -22.30 0.79 -9.86
N LEU A 71 -22.05 2.04 -10.25
CA LEU A 71 -21.54 3.05 -9.33
C LEU A 71 -22.58 3.33 -8.25
N PRO A 72 -22.22 3.26 -6.97
CA PRO A 72 -23.16 3.53 -5.90
C PRO A 72 -23.49 5.01 -5.83
N ARG A 73 -24.72 5.30 -5.42
CA ARG A 73 -25.05 6.65 -4.98
C ARG A 73 -24.41 6.85 -3.60
N VAL A 74 -23.37 7.65 -3.55
CA VAL A 74 -22.73 8.01 -2.27
C VAL A 74 -23.75 8.79 -1.42
N VAL A 75 -24.07 8.26 -0.25
CA VAL A 75 -24.95 8.93 0.70
C VAL A 75 -24.09 9.81 1.61
N ALA A 76 -24.18 11.12 1.42
CA ALA A 76 -23.39 12.10 2.19
C ALA A 76 -23.54 11.94 3.71
N LEU A 77 -24.71 11.49 4.17
CA LEU A 77 -24.96 11.24 5.59
C LEU A 77 -24.13 10.06 6.13
N ASP A 78 -23.98 8.98 5.37
CA ASP A 78 -23.18 7.83 5.80
C ASP A 78 -21.70 8.18 5.86
N GLN A 79 -21.22 8.97 4.92
CA GLN A 79 -19.87 9.52 4.98
C GLN A 79 -19.66 10.44 6.18
N ALA A 80 -20.63 11.30 6.48
CA ALA A 80 -20.56 12.19 7.64
C ALA A 80 -20.54 11.39 8.96
N ARG A 81 -21.35 10.35 9.08
CA ARG A 81 -21.38 9.45 10.24
C ARG A 81 -20.05 8.69 10.40
N MET A 82 -19.51 8.16 9.30
CA MET A 82 -18.20 7.48 9.34
C MET A 82 -17.09 8.46 9.74
N ARG A 83 -17.06 9.65 9.16
CA ARG A 83 -16.11 10.70 9.52
C ARG A 83 -16.22 11.09 10.99
N GLN A 84 -17.44 11.18 11.53
CA GLN A 84 -17.67 11.48 12.95
C GLN A 84 -17.06 10.39 13.85
N ARG A 85 -17.33 9.10 13.54
CA ARG A 85 -16.75 7.96 14.29
C ARG A 85 -15.23 7.97 14.23
N LEU A 86 -14.65 8.14 13.05
CA LEU A 86 -13.19 8.22 12.87
C LEU A 86 -12.59 9.37 13.68
N SER A 87 -13.20 10.55 13.63
CA SER A 87 -12.71 11.72 14.36
C SER A 87 -12.78 11.52 15.88
N ALA A 88 -13.84 10.88 16.38
CA ALA A 88 -14.00 10.58 17.81
C ALA A 88 -12.92 9.61 18.31
N GLU A 89 -12.70 8.50 17.60
CA GLU A 89 -11.70 7.49 17.97
C GLU A 89 -10.25 7.98 17.85
N CYS A 90 -10.00 8.92 16.94
CA CYS A 90 -8.67 9.48 16.73
C CYS A 90 -8.37 10.69 17.61
N GLY A 91 -9.36 11.23 18.28
CA GLY A 91 -9.22 12.45 19.09
C GLY A 91 -8.90 13.70 18.27
N ALA A 92 -9.12 13.69 16.95
CA ALA A 92 -8.83 14.80 16.06
C ALA A 92 -9.78 14.81 14.85
N PRO A 93 -10.06 15.99 14.26
CA PRO A 93 -10.88 16.08 13.05
C PRO A 93 -10.22 15.32 11.89
N MET A 94 -10.97 14.39 11.29
CA MET A 94 -10.51 13.60 10.15
C MET A 94 -11.16 14.07 8.84
N ILE A 95 -10.44 13.94 7.74
CA ILE A 95 -10.95 14.16 6.39
C ILE A 95 -11.16 12.78 5.74
N LEU A 96 -12.36 12.57 5.21
CA LEU A 96 -12.71 11.38 4.47
C LEU A 96 -12.83 11.73 2.97
N ARG A 97 -12.05 11.03 2.15
CA ARG A 97 -12.14 11.11 0.68
C ARG A 97 -12.62 9.78 0.14
N THR A 98 -13.71 9.80 -0.63
CA THR A 98 -14.24 8.59 -1.26
C THR A 98 -13.80 8.51 -2.73
N GLN A 99 -13.47 7.30 -3.17
CA GLN A 99 -13.21 6.96 -4.56
C GLN A 99 -14.22 5.90 -4.99
N THR A 100 -14.92 6.13 -6.09
CA THR A 100 -16.03 5.31 -6.58
C THR A 100 -15.90 4.95 -8.06
N ASP A 101 -14.69 4.99 -8.60
CA ASP A 101 -14.45 4.52 -9.96
C ASP A 101 -14.53 2.99 -10.06
N GLU A 102 -14.70 2.46 -11.28
CA GLU A 102 -14.84 1.02 -11.51
C GLU A 102 -13.70 0.19 -10.95
N ARG A 103 -12.48 0.71 -10.97
CA ARG A 103 -11.29 0.00 -10.51
C ARG A 103 -11.29 -0.13 -8.99
N THR A 104 -11.56 0.94 -8.27
CA THR A 104 -11.57 0.96 -6.80
C THR A 104 -12.75 0.15 -6.25
N LEU A 105 -13.93 0.27 -6.86
CA LEU A 105 -15.10 -0.53 -6.49
C LEU A 105 -14.93 -2.00 -6.87
N GLY A 106 -14.37 -2.29 -8.05
CA GLY A 106 -14.06 -3.66 -8.45
C GLY A 106 -13.11 -4.35 -7.48
N PHE A 107 -12.15 -3.62 -6.91
CA PHE A 107 -11.28 -4.13 -5.86
C PHE A 107 -12.06 -4.36 -4.56
N ALA A 108 -12.81 -3.39 -4.06
CA ALA A 108 -13.54 -3.48 -2.80
C ALA A 108 -14.62 -4.57 -2.81
N ARG A 109 -15.26 -4.79 -3.98
CA ARG A 109 -16.31 -5.80 -4.18
C ARG A 109 -15.79 -7.17 -4.62
N HIS A 110 -14.50 -7.33 -4.80
CA HIS A 110 -13.94 -8.61 -5.20
C HIS A 110 -14.25 -9.69 -4.14
N PRO A 111 -14.74 -10.88 -4.53
CA PRO A 111 -15.11 -11.94 -3.56
C PRO A 111 -14.00 -12.32 -2.59
N ALA A 112 -12.74 -12.26 -3.03
CA ALA A 112 -11.58 -12.52 -2.20
C ALA A 112 -10.98 -11.25 -1.53
N CYS A 113 -11.69 -10.11 -1.55
CA CYS A 113 -11.17 -8.84 -1.02
C CYS A 113 -10.69 -8.98 0.43
N THR A 114 -11.47 -9.59 1.29
CA THR A 114 -11.09 -9.87 2.68
C THR A 114 -9.80 -10.68 2.77
N ALA A 115 -9.67 -11.72 1.95
CA ALA A 115 -8.50 -12.60 2.00
C ALA A 115 -7.20 -11.90 1.58
N PHE A 116 -7.20 -11.13 0.49
CA PHE A 116 -5.97 -10.50 0.01
C PHE A 116 -5.68 -9.15 0.68
N SER A 117 -6.69 -8.34 1.03
CA SER A 117 -6.48 -7.04 1.66
C SER A 117 -5.92 -7.14 3.08
N GLN A 118 -6.20 -8.23 3.79
CA GLN A 118 -5.70 -8.48 5.13
C GLN A 118 -4.31 -9.14 5.19
N ARG A 119 -3.64 -9.29 4.05
CA ARG A 119 -2.26 -9.81 3.99
C ARG A 119 -1.19 -8.75 4.31
N GLY A 120 -1.58 -7.50 4.32
CA GLY A 120 -0.68 -6.34 4.45
C GLY A 120 -0.17 -5.83 3.10
N PRO A 121 0.54 -4.72 3.11
CA PRO A 121 1.05 -4.09 1.89
C PRO A 121 2.23 -4.88 1.31
N ILE A 122 2.43 -4.74 0.00
CA ILE A 122 3.50 -5.43 -0.75
C ILE A 122 4.87 -4.87 -0.37
N THR A 123 4.97 -3.57 -0.09
CA THR A 123 6.22 -2.89 0.25
C THR A 123 6.14 -2.20 1.61
N PRO A 124 7.27 -2.04 2.32
CA PRO A 124 7.30 -1.35 3.61
C PRO A 124 6.85 0.11 3.51
N ASP A 125 7.09 0.79 2.40
CA ASP A 125 6.72 2.20 2.21
C ASP A 125 5.21 2.44 2.29
N HIS A 126 4.41 1.48 1.86
CA HIS A 126 2.96 1.55 1.97
C HIS A 126 2.49 1.57 3.44
N VAL A 127 3.17 0.86 4.34
CA VAL A 127 2.81 0.84 5.77
C VAL A 127 2.82 2.24 6.37
N ILE A 128 3.77 3.07 5.99
CA ILE A 128 3.91 4.45 6.48
C ILE A 128 2.68 5.29 6.10
N ARG A 129 2.11 5.05 4.92
CA ARG A 129 1.02 5.85 4.36
C ARG A 129 -0.36 5.26 4.60
N THR A 130 -0.51 3.93 4.49
CA THR A 130 -1.81 3.26 4.47
C THR A 130 -2.11 2.43 5.70
N ARG A 131 -1.19 2.34 6.64
CA ARG A 131 -1.18 1.33 7.70
C ARG A 131 -0.95 -0.07 7.16
N ARG A 132 -0.76 -1.03 8.07
CA ARG A 132 -0.56 -2.42 7.71
C ARG A 132 -1.79 -3.03 7.05
N LEU A 133 -2.96 -2.72 7.59
CA LEU A 133 -4.24 -3.28 7.12
C LEU A 133 -5.25 -2.17 6.85
N PRO A 134 -6.05 -2.28 5.78
CA PRO A 134 -7.23 -1.45 5.62
C PRO A 134 -8.32 -1.87 6.60
N MET A 135 -9.19 -0.96 6.95
CA MET A 135 -10.41 -1.26 7.69
C MET A 135 -11.44 -1.89 6.76
N LEU A 136 -12.04 -2.98 7.20
CA LEU A 136 -13.19 -3.63 6.58
C LEU A 136 -14.42 -3.42 7.48
N GLY A 137 -15.57 -3.22 6.86
CA GLY A 137 -16.79 -2.95 7.62
C GLY A 137 -16.81 -1.55 8.25
N GLU A 138 -17.64 -1.37 9.27
CA GLU A 138 -17.89 -0.03 9.85
C GLU A 138 -17.47 0.10 11.32
N ASP A 139 -16.89 -0.93 11.89
CA ASP A 139 -16.50 -0.94 13.31
C ASP A 139 -15.12 -0.28 13.50
N VAL A 140 -15.14 1.04 13.60
CA VAL A 140 -13.93 1.84 13.85
C VAL A 140 -13.31 1.52 15.20
N ALA A 141 -14.15 1.27 16.22
CA ALA A 141 -13.66 0.99 17.58
C ALA A 141 -12.89 -0.33 17.63
N ALA A 142 -13.40 -1.38 17.00
CA ALA A 142 -12.71 -2.67 16.90
C ALA A 142 -11.36 -2.51 16.15
N TYR A 143 -11.33 -1.80 15.02
CA TYR A 143 -10.09 -1.54 14.30
C TYR A 143 -9.04 -0.82 15.15
N VAL A 144 -9.46 0.20 15.91
CA VAL A 144 -8.60 0.96 16.83
C VAL A 144 -8.09 0.08 17.97
N ALA A 145 -8.95 -0.76 18.53
CA ALA A 145 -8.57 -1.71 19.58
C ALA A 145 -7.51 -2.69 19.09
N ASP A 146 -7.69 -3.26 17.90
CA ASP A 146 -6.72 -4.18 17.28
C ASP A 146 -5.38 -3.50 17.00
N TYR A 147 -5.39 -2.26 16.52
CA TYR A 147 -4.17 -1.48 16.32
C TYR A 147 -3.40 -1.28 17.63
N ARG A 148 -4.10 -0.86 18.70
CA ARG A 148 -3.50 -0.65 20.02
C ARG A 148 -2.95 -1.93 20.62
N ALA A 149 -3.69 -3.03 20.53
CA ALA A 149 -3.26 -4.35 21.01
C ALA A 149 -2.04 -4.86 20.22
N GLY A 150 -2.05 -4.66 18.89
CA GLY A 150 -0.92 -4.99 18.03
C GLY A 150 0.34 -4.20 18.40
N PHE A 151 0.20 -2.90 18.63
CA PHE A 151 1.32 -2.05 19.07
C PHE A 151 1.87 -2.51 20.42
N ALA A 152 1.02 -2.68 21.43
CA ALA A 152 1.42 -3.13 22.76
C ALA A 152 2.15 -4.47 22.78
N ARG A 153 1.77 -5.39 21.87
CA ARG A 153 2.44 -6.68 21.71
C ARG A 153 3.81 -6.60 21.05
N LEU A 154 3.99 -5.69 20.08
CA LEU A 154 5.19 -5.63 19.25
C LEU A 154 6.22 -4.61 19.74
N GLU A 155 5.79 -3.56 20.43
CA GLU A 155 6.70 -2.51 20.92
C GLU A 155 7.82 -3.07 21.81
N PRO A 156 7.57 -4.00 22.76
CA PRO A 156 8.62 -4.57 23.61
C PRO A 156 9.70 -5.36 22.84
N GLN A 157 9.41 -5.77 21.60
CA GLN A 157 10.36 -6.50 20.74
C GLN A 157 11.25 -5.53 19.94
N SER A 158 11.02 -4.23 20.04
CA SER A 158 11.82 -3.23 19.34
C SER A 158 13.11 -2.94 20.09
N LEU A 159 14.22 -2.78 19.36
CA LEU A 159 15.51 -2.36 19.93
C LEU A 159 15.48 -0.97 20.57
N GLN A 160 14.51 -0.16 20.20
CA GLN A 160 14.31 1.19 20.72
C GLN A 160 12.84 1.37 21.06
N ARG A 161 12.57 2.07 22.18
CA ARG A 161 11.22 2.44 22.56
C ARG A 161 10.53 3.19 21.41
N LYS A 162 9.30 2.80 21.11
CA LYS A 162 8.46 3.40 20.06
C LYS A 162 7.27 4.13 20.68
N THR A 163 6.80 5.17 20.00
CA THR A 163 5.56 5.85 20.34
C THR A 163 4.49 5.47 19.34
N ALA A 164 3.32 5.04 19.84
CA ALA A 164 2.18 4.76 18.98
C ALA A 164 1.74 6.02 18.23
N LEU A 165 1.49 5.89 16.96
CA LEU A 165 0.83 6.92 16.17
C LEU A 165 -0.67 6.91 16.44
N ASP A 166 -1.41 7.88 15.89
CA ASP A 166 -2.86 7.86 15.95
C ASP A 166 -3.40 6.53 15.35
N PRO A 167 -4.46 5.93 15.90
CA PRO A 167 -4.93 4.61 15.48
C PRO A 167 -5.82 4.62 14.25
N ALA A 168 -6.05 5.77 13.61
CA ALA A 168 -6.99 5.89 12.49
C ALA A 168 -6.65 4.96 11.32
N PRO A 169 -7.62 4.27 10.74
CA PRO A 169 -7.45 3.63 9.44
C PRO A 169 -7.13 4.70 8.38
N ARG A 170 -6.22 4.40 7.48
CA ARG A 170 -5.90 5.28 6.34
C ARG A 170 -6.67 4.87 5.08
N VAL A 171 -7.10 3.64 5.04
CA VAL A 171 -7.92 3.08 3.96
C VAL A 171 -9.09 2.34 4.59
N TRP A 172 -10.28 2.65 4.11
CA TRP A 172 -11.51 1.93 4.41
C TRP A 172 -12.06 1.34 3.12
N LEU A 173 -12.24 0.03 3.09
CA LEU A 173 -12.81 -0.70 1.96
C LEU A 173 -14.29 -0.95 2.24
N ASP A 174 -15.13 -0.26 1.50
CA ASP A 174 -16.59 -0.40 1.56
C ASP A 174 -17.08 -1.03 0.25
N PRO A 175 -17.66 -2.22 0.27
CA PRO A 175 -18.16 -2.88 -0.92
C PRO A 175 -19.51 -2.36 -1.42
N ARG A 176 -20.16 -1.46 -0.70
CA ARG A 176 -21.50 -0.90 -1.03
C ARG A 176 -21.51 0.01 -2.22
#